data_b5f2508bf9c4eee9bf940c1a72b051c0
#
_entry.id   b5f2508bf9c4eee9bf940c1a72b051c0
#
_cell.length_a   1.000
_cell.length_b   1.000
_cell.length_c   1.000
_cell.angle_alpha   90.00
_cell.angle_beta   90.00
_cell.angle_gamma   90.00
#
_symmetry.space_group_name_H-M   'P 1'
#
loop_
_entity.id
_entity.type
_entity.pdbx_description
1 polymer ?
#
loop_
_entity_poly.entity_id
_entity_poly.type
_entity_poly.pdbx_seq_one_letter_code
_entity_poly.pdbx_strand_id
1 'polypeptide(L)'
;MAAVTQRQVPWSTIAAIVVIVLLAAVFIGYPLIQRGQNAQWRPSEDNRDPSLAIPGIATQQYQGGQHVQGVQQVAYTNNPPYGGAHDGFWAACNGVVYPEPVRSENFVHSLEHGAVWITYNPGQVSGDALESLRTRVEGQPYTVMSPYPSLDSPISLQSWGHQLKVGSADDERIEQFTRSLRTNRFTHPEVGASCDATGPQGFDQDNPPPFQPAPPQPAVDRQTVLPESEGTNPASQPDQRGPGQ
;
A
#
# COMPACT_ATOMS: atom_id res chain seq x y z
N MET A 1 -6.87 58.63 50.94
CA MET A 1 -7.46 57.33 50.47
C MET A 1 -7.44 57.38 48.93
N ALA A 2 -6.61 56.58 48.27
CA ALA A 2 -6.54 56.55 46.82
C ALA A 2 -7.65 55.58 46.33
N ALA A 3 -8.55 56.08 45.49
CA ALA A 3 -9.60 55.29 44.87
C ALA A 3 -8.97 54.31 43.82
N VAL A 4 -9.06 53.01 44.04
CA VAL A 4 -8.68 51.97 43.09
C VAL A 4 -9.73 51.95 41.96
N THR A 5 -9.40 52.54 40.81
CA THR A 5 -10.27 52.51 39.63
C THR A 5 -10.23 51.08 39.07
N GLN A 6 -11.28 50.29 39.26
CA GLN A 6 -11.44 48.98 38.60
C GLN A 6 -11.56 49.22 37.07
N ARG A 7 -10.55 48.77 36.33
CA ARG A 7 -10.55 48.79 34.86
C ARG A 7 -11.47 47.67 34.37
N GLN A 8 -12.65 48.04 33.88
CA GLN A 8 -13.55 47.06 33.27
C GLN A 8 -12.98 46.58 31.92
N VAL A 9 -12.83 45.31 31.74
CA VAL A 9 -12.40 44.72 30.46
C VAL A 9 -13.57 44.85 29.48
N PRO A 10 -13.38 45.50 28.30
CA PRO A 10 -14.46 45.70 27.35
C PRO A 10 -14.92 44.35 26.78
N TRP A 11 -16.22 44.21 26.56
CA TRP A 11 -16.83 42.98 26.02
C TRP A 11 -16.20 42.53 24.69
N SER A 12 -15.75 43.44 23.84
CA SER A 12 -15.02 43.15 22.60
C SER A 12 -13.72 42.39 22.83
N THR A 13 -12.99 42.69 23.90
CA THR A 13 -11.75 41.98 24.27
C THR A 13 -12.07 40.54 24.70
N ILE A 14 -13.14 40.37 25.49
CA ILE A 14 -13.60 39.04 25.91
C ILE A 14 -14.02 38.23 24.69
N ALA A 15 -14.81 38.78 23.77
CA ALA A 15 -15.21 38.16 22.52
C ALA A 15 -14.01 37.74 21.65
N ALA A 16 -13.01 38.65 21.52
CA ALA A 16 -11.79 38.33 20.78
C ALA A 16 -10.99 37.15 21.39
N ILE A 17 -10.86 37.13 22.73
CA ILE A 17 -10.19 36.02 23.43
C ILE A 17 -10.94 34.71 23.21
N VAL A 18 -12.28 34.69 23.29
CA VAL A 18 -13.08 33.51 23.06
C VAL A 18 -12.89 32.99 21.64
N VAL A 19 -12.89 33.87 20.62
CA VAL A 19 -12.64 33.45 19.22
C VAL A 19 -11.24 32.86 19.07
N ILE A 20 -10.21 33.47 19.66
CA ILE A 20 -8.83 32.96 19.60
C ILE A 20 -8.74 31.57 20.27
N VAL A 21 -9.36 31.38 21.42
CA VAL A 21 -9.37 30.08 22.12
C VAL A 21 -10.09 29.00 21.29
N LEU A 22 -11.21 29.35 20.66
CA LEU A 22 -11.93 28.41 19.78
C LEU A 22 -11.10 28.05 18.55
N LEU A 23 -10.44 29.02 17.93
CA LEU A 23 -9.53 28.78 16.82
C LEU A 23 -8.35 27.91 17.24
N ALA A 24 -7.74 28.18 18.40
CA ALA A 24 -6.67 27.38 18.94
C ALA A 24 -7.13 25.92 19.24
N ALA A 25 -8.33 25.74 19.78
CA ALA A 25 -8.90 24.42 20.00
C ALA A 25 -9.11 23.64 18.69
N VAL A 26 -9.52 24.31 17.61
CA VAL A 26 -9.68 23.69 16.29
C VAL A 26 -8.32 23.41 15.65
N PHE A 27 -7.42 24.40 15.57
CA PHE A 27 -6.16 24.25 14.82
C PHE A 27 -5.08 23.48 15.55
N ILE A 28 -5.13 23.41 16.87
CA ILE A 28 -4.15 22.68 17.70
C ILE A 28 -4.78 21.40 18.29
N GLY A 29 -5.97 21.53 18.90
CA GLY A 29 -6.62 20.42 19.61
C GLY A 29 -7.04 19.29 18.66
N TYR A 30 -7.67 19.60 17.52
CA TYR A 30 -8.09 18.60 16.55
C TYR A 30 -6.93 17.75 15.99
N PRO A 31 -5.81 18.32 15.51
CA PRO A 31 -4.66 17.52 15.09
C PRO A 31 -4.03 16.67 16.19
N LEU A 32 -4.05 17.12 17.46
CA LEU A 32 -3.54 16.32 18.57
C LEU A 32 -4.40 15.10 18.85
N ILE A 33 -5.73 15.25 18.78
CA ILE A 33 -6.68 14.13 18.92
C ILE A 33 -6.49 13.15 17.76
N GLN A 34 -6.41 13.63 16.53
CA GLN A 34 -6.16 12.81 15.33
C GLN A 34 -4.83 12.02 15.42
N ARG A 35 -3.77 12.67 15.92
CA ARG A 35 -2.49 11.98 16.15
C ARG A 35 -2.61 10.85 17.17
N GLY A 36 -3.36 11.06 18.24
CA GLY A 36 -3.61 10.03 19.26
C GLY A 36 -4.38 8.83 18.70
N GLN A 37 -5.46 9.09 17.95
CA GLN A 37 -6.27 8.04 17.33
C GLN A 37 -5.49 7.25 16.28
N ASN A 38 -4.58 7.89 15.55
CA ASN A 38 -3.78 7.25 14.52
C ASN A 38 -2.52 6.54 15.05
N ALA A 39 -2.14 6.77 16.31
CA ALA A 39 -0.94 6.17 16.89
C ALA A 39 -1.05 4.63 16.98
N GLN A 40 -2.24 4.11 17.22
CA GLN A 40 -2.50 2.67 17.32
C GLN A 40 -2.23 1.91 16.00
N TRP A 41 -2.29 2.60 14.85
CA TRP A 41 -2.05 2.03 13.52
C TRP A 41 -0.59 2.12 13.08
N ARG A 42 0.33 2.57 13.94
CA ARG A 42 1.76 2.64 13.64
C ARG A 42 2.46 1.40 14.18
N PRO A 43 3.25 0.70 13.35
CA PRO A 43 4.04 -0.42 13.81
C PRO A 43 5.04 -0.02 14.90
N SER A 44 5.21 -0.88 15.89
CA SER A 44 6.19 -0.73 16.99
C SER A 44 6.72 -2.11 17.39
N GLU A 45 7.72 -2.15 18.27
CA GLU A 45 8.21 -3.44 18.81
C GLU A 45 7.14 -4.19 19.61
N ASP A 46 6.25 -3.45 20.30
CA ASP A 46 5.18 -4.03 21.09
C ASP A 46 3.94 -4.40 20.26
N ASN A 47 3.77 -3.77 19.09
CA ASN A 47 2.69 -4.05 18.14
C ASN A 47 3.26 -4.00 16.72
N ARG A 48 3.84 -5.13 16.30
CA ARG A 48 4.55 -5.23 15.01
C ARG A 48 3.63 -5.20 13.81
N ASP A 49 2.40 -5.68 13.98
CA ASP A 49 1.39 -5.69 12.93
C ASP A 49 0.04 -5.15 13.43
N PRO A 50 -0.13 -3.82 13.45
CA PRO A 50 -1.38 -3.20 13.86
C PRO A 50 -2.56 -3.53 12.94
N SER A 51 -2.30 -3.97 11.71
CA SER A 51 -3.34 -4.26 10.73
C SER A 51 -4.26 -5.41 11.15
N LEU A 52 -3.77 -6.31 12.00
CA LEU A 52 -4.57 -7.43 12.54
C LEU A 52 -5.80 -6.98 13.34
N ALA A 53 -5.83 -5.72 13.79
CA ALA A 53 -6.99 -5.13 14.46
C ALA A 53 -8.02 -4.55 13.47
N ILE A 54 -7.74 -4.51 12.16
CA ILE A 54 -8.65 -3.97 11.14
C ILE A 54 -9.73 -5.00 10.82
N PRO A 55 -11.01 -4.68 10.98
CA PRO A 55 -12.08 -5.62 10.64
C PRO A 55 -12.07 -5.99 9.15
N GLY A 56 -12.06 -7.27 8.85
CA GLY A 56 -12.08 -7.80 7.48
C GLY A 56 -10.70 -7.93 6.82
N ILE A 57 -9.62 -7.73 7.57
CA ILE A 57 -8.27 -8.03 7.09
C ILE A 57 -8.12 -9.52 6.79
N ALA A 58 -7.57 -9.86 5.63
CA ALA A 58 -7.12 -11.21 5.29
C ALA A 58 -5.60 -11.26 5.36
N THR A 59 -5.05 -12.34 5.90
CA THR A 59 -3.61 -12.53 6.02
C THR A 59 -3.19 -13.92 5.53
N GLN A 60 -2.01 -13.99 4.91
CA GLN A 60 -1.37 -15.23 4.49
C GLN A 60 0.14 -15.09 4.56
N GLN A 61 0.83 -16.17 4.94
CA GLN A 61 2.29 -16.18 4.98
C GLN A 61 2.84 -16.60 3.62
N TYR A 62 3.83 -15.85 3.14
CA TYR A 62 4.55 -16.13 1.90
C TYR A 62 6.05 -16.16 2.15
N GLN A 63 6.75 -16.98 1.36
CA GLN A 63 8.21 -16.94 1.31
C GLN A 63 8.64 -15.81 0.37
N GLY A 64 9.54 -14.94 0.83
CA GLY A 64 10.10 -13.87 0.01
C GLY A 64 11.12 -14.36 -1.00
N GLY A 65 11.46 -13.52 -1.99
CA GLY A 65 12.50 -13.76 -2.99
C GLY A 65 12.18 -14.86 -4.00
N GLN A 66 10.92 -15.18 -4.23
CA GLN A 66 10.49 -16.20 -5.20
C GLN A 66 10.27 -15.56 -6.57
N HIS A 67 11.33 -15.39 -7.37
CA HIS A 67 11.23 -14.72 -8.66
C HIS A 67 10.85 -15.68 -9.79
N VAL A 68 10.04 -15.19 -10.71
CA VAL A 68 9.73 -15.81 -12.00
C VAL A 68 10.30 -14.98 -13.13
N GLN A 69 10.48 -15.59 -14.30
CA GLN A 69 10.91 -14.86 -15.49
C GLN A 69 9.75 -14.03 -16.07
N GLY A 70 10.03 -12.88 -16.67
CA GLY A 70 9.04 -11.92 -17.15
C GLY A 70 7.99 -12.45 -18.14
N VAL A 71 8.21 -13.64 -18.73
CA VAL A 71 7.24 -14.32 -19.62
C VAL A 71 6.36 -15.33 -18.89
N GLN A 72 6.70 -15.67 -17.63
CA GLN A 72 5.97 -16.65 -16.83
C GLN A 72 4.85 -15.96 -16.06
N GLN A 73 3.70 -16.62 -16.00
CA GLN A 73 2.58 -16.20 -15.15
C GLN A 73 2.58 -17.01 -13.85
N VAL A 74 2.06 -16.41 -12.80
CA VAL A 74 1.84 -17.10 -11.53
C VAL A 74 0.35 -17.40 -11.36
N ALA A 75 0.05 -18.66 -11.07
CA ALA A 75 -1.29 -19.11 -10.75
C ALA A 75 -1.61 -18.76 -9.29
N TYR A 76 -1.90 -17.48 -9.05
CA TYR A 76 -2.24 -16.98 -7.72
C TYR A 76 -3.55 -17.56 -7.20
N THR A 77 -3.61 -17.82 -5.89
CA THR A 77 -4.81 -18.29 -5.20
C THR A 77 -5.72 -17.13 -4.75
N ASN A 78 -5.18 -15.95 -4.66
CA ASN A 78 -5.89 -14.73 -4.26
C ASN A 78 -6.00 -13.73 -5.42
N ASN A 79 -7.10 -13.00 -5.47
CA ASN A 79 -7.40 -12.04 -6.52
C ASN A 79 -7.89 -10.70 -5.94
N PRO A 80 -7.11 -9.62 -6.03
CA PRO A 80 -5.71 -9.53 -6.47
C PRO A 80 -4.74 -10.31 -5.58
N PRO A 81 -3.56 -10.71 -6.09
CA PRO A 81 -2.54 -11.36 -5.27
C PRO A 81 -1.92 -10.37 -4.27
N TYR A 82 -1.49 -10.90 -3.12
CA TYR A 82 -0.85 -10.09 -2.09
C TYR A 82 0.42 -10.72 -1.51
N GLY A 83 1.09 -11.56 -2.30
CA GLY A 83 2.35 -12.23 -1.99
C GLY A 83 2.59 -13.44 -2.89
N GLY A 84 3.65 -14.18 -2.62
CA GLY A 84 4.04 -15.36 -3.38
C GLY A 84 5.05 -15.08 -4.48
N ALA A 85 5.22 -16.01 -5.41
CA ALA A 85 6.14 -15.88 -6.54
C ALA A 85 5.77 -14.66 -7.40
N HIS A 86 6.78 -13.94 -7.91
CA HIS A 86 6.59 -12.67 -8.60
C HIS A 86 7.71 -12.40 -9.60
N ASP A 87 7.56 -11.37 -10.45
CA ASP A 87 8.57 -10.96 -11.41
C ASP A 87 9.84 -10.44 -10.70
N GLY A 88 11.00 -10.61 -11.32
CA GLY A 88 12.26 -10.05 -10.84
C GLY A 88 12.34 -8.52 -10.89
N PHE A 89 11.38 -7.86 -11.55
CA PHE A 89 11.29 -6.40 -11.61
C PHE A 89 9.97 -5.93 -10.99
N TRP A 90 10.07 -4.95 -10.09
CA TRP A 90 8.91 -4.35 -9.43
C TRP A 90 8.26 -3.24 -10.25
N ALA A 91 6.97 -3.06 -10.12
CA ALA A 91 6.27 -1.88 -10.60
C ALA A 91 6.69 -0.66 -9.79
N ALA A 92 6.97 0.48 -10.44
CA ALA A 92 7.26 1.72 -9.73
C ALA A 92 6.13 2.06 -8.74
N CYS A 93 6.47 2.29 -7.47
CA CYS A 93 5.50 2.39 -6.38
C CYS A 93 5.68 3.62 -5.48
N ASN A 94 6.38 4.65 -5.96
CA ASN A 94 6.49 5.92 -5.27
C ASN A 94 5.40 6.91 -5.69
N GLY A 95 4.15 6.64 -5.29
CA GLY A 95 3.01 7.51 -5.57
C GLY A 95 2.50 7.45 -7.01
N VAL A 96 2.64 6.31 -7.65
CA VAL A 96 2.26 6.12 -9.06
C VAL A 96 0.81 5.67 -9.16
N VAL A 97 0.05 6.33 -10.05
CA VAL A 97 -1.30 5.93 -10.43
C VAL A 97 -1.26 5.48 -11.88
N TYR A 98 -1.32 4.17 -12.10
CA TYR A 98 -1.36 3.60 -13.44
C TYR A 98 -2.76 3.78 -14.03
N PRO A 99 -2.88 4.34 -15.26
CA PRO A 99 -4.18 4.54 -15.89
C PRO A 99 -4.80 3.25 -16.42
N GLU A 100 -3.96 2.28 -16.76
CA GLU A 100 -4.35 0.99 -17.33
C GLU A 100 -3.99 -0.17 -16.38
N PRO A 101 -4.67 -1.32 -16.50
CA PRO A 101 -4.31 -2.50 -15.74
C PRO A 101 -2.91 -3.01 -16.10
N VAL A 102 -2.10 -3.31 -15.12
CA VAL A 102 -0.72 -3.76 -15.25
C VAL A 102 -0.55 -5.15 -14.68
N ARG A 103 0.43 -5.89 -15.18
CA ARG A 103 0.77 -7.25 -14.79
C ARG A 103 0.97 -7.38 -13.26
N SER A 104 0.24 -8.31 -12.66
CA SER A 104 0.18 -8.46 -11.20
C SER A 104 1.51 -8.87 -10.58
N GLU A 105 2.30 -9.69 -11.26
CA GLU A 105 3.60 -10.19 -10.77
C GLU A 105 4.59 -9.06 -10.48
N ASN A 106 4.52 -7.94 -11.21
CA ASN A 106 5.35 -6.77 -10.95
C ASN A 106 4.89 -6.01 -9.71
N PHE A 107 3.57 -5.95 -9.46
CA PHE A 107 3.05 -5.36 -8.23
C PHE A 107 3.36 -6.20 -7.00
N VAL A 108 3.28 -7.54 -7.10
CA VAL A 108 3.62 -8.42 -5.97
C VAL A 108 5.06 -8.19 -5.52
N HIS A 109 5.99 -7.94 -6.44
CA HIS A 109 7.36 -7.53 -6.09
C HIS A 109 7.37 -6.18 -5.35
N SER A 110 6.58 -5.21 -5.80
CA SER A 110 6.46 -3.92 -5.07
C SER A 110 5.96 -4.11 -3.62
N LEU A 111 5.06 -5.10 -3.39
CA LEU A 111 4.62 -5.44 -2.03
C LEU A 111 5.77 -6.01 -1.19
N GLU A 112 6.67 -6.79 -1.79
CA GLU A 112 7.87 -7.32 -1.12
C GLU A 112 8.80 -6.20 -0.63
N HIS A 113 8.85 -5.07 -1.34
CA HIS A 113 9.56 -3.85 -0.94
C HIS A 113 8.81 -3.03 0.13
N GLY A 114 7.61 -3.46 0.55
CA GLY A 114 6.81 -2.80 1.57
C GLY A 114 5.83 -1.75 1.05
N ALA A 115 5.50 -1.79 -0.25
CA ALA A 115 4.47 -0.92 -0.80
C ALA A 115 3.07 -1.37 -0.39
N VAL A 116 2.13 -0.42 -0.47
CA VAL A 116 0.69 -0.66 -0.47
C VAL A 116 0.17 -0.43 -1.88
N TRP A 117 -0.44 -1.46 -2.45
CA TRP A 117 -1.09 -1.43 -3.74
C TRP A 117 -2.61 -1.30 -3.58
N ILE A 118 -3.18 -0.21 -4.05
CA ILE A 118 -4.62 0.03 -4.06
C ILE A 118 -5.16 -0.35 -5.45
N THR A 119 -6.06 -1.31 -5.50
CA THR A 119 -6.76 -1.70 -6.72
C THR A 119 -8.22 -1.27 -6.67
N TYR A 120 -8.78 -0.93 -7.83
CA TYR A 120 -10.19 -0.62 -7.95
C TYR A 120 -10.82 -1.30 -9.17
N ASN A 121 -12.10 -1.63 -9.05
CA ASN A 121 -12.90 -2.14 -10.17
C ASN A 121 -13.37 -0.95 -11.02
N PRO A 122 -12.87 -0.80 -12.26
CA PRO A 122 -13.24 0.36 -13.11
C PRO A 122 -14.71 0.38 -13.52
N GLY A 123 -15.43 -0.74 -13.38
CA GLY A 123 -16.89 -0.78 -13.58
C GLY A 123 -17.70 -0.30 -12.38
N GLN A 124 -17.08 -0.11 -11.22
CA GLN A 124 -17.75 0.24 -9.97
C GLN A 124 -17.25 1.54 -9.34
N VAL A 125 -16.01 1.95 -9.64
CA VAL A 125 -15.36 3.14 -9.04
C VAL A 125 -15.01 4.13 -10.14
N SER A 126 -15.57 5.34 -10.06
CA SER A 126 -15.37 6.44 -11.01
C SER A 126 -15.63 7.80 -10.36
N GLY A 127 -15.38 8.89 -11.07
CA GLY A 127 -15.67 10.27 -10.61
C GLY A 127 -14.97 10.59 -9.28
N ASP A 128 -15.69 11.21 -8.36
CA ASP A 128 -15.16 11.69 -7.07
C ASP A 128 -14.57 10.57 -6.22
N ALA A 129 -15.13 9.34 -6.27
CA ALA A 129 -14.60 8.20 -5.55
C ALA A 129 -13.20 7.78 -6.07
N LEU A 130 -13.03 7.78 -7.40
CA LEU A 130 -11.73 7.50 -8.01
C LEU A 130 -10.72 8.61 -7.68
N GLU A 131 -11.12 9.86 -7.75
CA GLU A 131 -10.25 10.99 -7.41
C GLU A 131 -9.86 10.99 -5.92
N SER A 132 -10.75 10.61 -5.03
CA SER A 132 -10.44 10.41 -3.61
C SER A 132 -9.35 9.36 -3.39
N LEU A 133 -9.36 8.25 -4.15
CA LEU A 133 -8.30 7.25 -4.10
C LEU A 133 -6.98 7.77 -4.68
N ARG A 134 -7.03 8.47 -5.80
CA ARG A 134 -5.84 9.06 -6.46
C ARG A 134 -5.08 9.98 -5.50
N THR A 135 -5.79 10.90 -4.83
CA THR A 135 -5.19 11.84 -3.87
C THR A 135 -4.52 11.17 -2.67
N ARG A 136 -4.91 9.93 -2.33
CA ARG A 136 -4.25 9.13 -1.28
C ARG A 136 -2.95 8.49 -1.75
N VAL A 137 -2.74 8.39 -3.05
CA VAL A 137 -1.60 7.70 -3.67
C VAL A 137 -0.62 8.67 -4.31
N GLU A 138 -1.08 9.64 -5.09
CA GLU A 138 -0.20 10.52 -5.85
C GLU A 138 0.86 11.20 -4.97
N GLY A 139 2.13 11.00 -5.34
CA GLY A 139 3.27 11.54 -4.62
C GLY A 139 3.54 10.92 -3.23
N GLN A 140 2.81 9.89 -2.82
CA GLN A 140 3.04 9.19 -1.56
C GLN A 140 4.04 8.04 -1.75
N PRO A 141 5.22 8.06 -1.12
CA PRO A 141 6.19 6.98 -1.25
C PRO A 141 5.59 5.63 -0.84
N TYR A 142 6.01 4.57 -1.51
CA TYR A 142 5.55 3.19 -1.26
C TYR A 142 4.04 3.03 -1.28
N THR A 143 3.37 3.78 -2.14
CA THR A 143 1.96 3.58 -2.50
C THR A 143 1.82 3.57 -4.01
N VAL A 144 0.95 2.73 -4.50
CA VAL A 144 0.67 2.58 -5.94
C VAL A 144 -0.79 2.24 -6.16
N MET A 145 -1.36 2.69 -7.26
CA MET A 145 -2.75 2.40 -7.62
C MET A 145 -2.87 1.95 -9.07
N SER A 146 -3.75 1.00 -9.33
CA SER A 146 -4.12 0.60 -10.69
C SER A 146 -5.58 0.13 -10.77
N PRO A 147 -6.23 0.21 -11.95
CA PRO A 147 -7.46 -0.53 -12.19
C PRO A 147 -7.18 -2.04 -12.13
N TYR A 148 -8.21 -2.82 -11.74
CA TYR A 148 -8.16 -4.27 -11.70
C TYR A 148 -9.50 -4.83 -12.21
N PRO A 149 -9.62 -5.19 -13.50
CA PRO A 149 -10.91 -5.46 -14.14
C PRO A 149 -11.68 -6.65 -13.56
N SER A 150 -10.97 -7.65 -13.00
CA SER A 150 -11.57 -8.85 -12.41
C SER A 150 -11.78 -8.77 -10.89
N LEU A 151 -11.71 -7.55 -10.31
CA LEU A 151 -11.91 -7.36 -8.89
C LEU A 151 -13.36 -7.65 -8.48
N ASP A 152 -13.53 -8.50 -7.46
CA ASP A 152 -14.82 -8.93 -6.91
C ASP A 152 -15.43 -7.95 -5.87
N SER A 153 -14.75 -6.83 -5.63
CA SER A 153 -15.17 -5.74 -4.76
C SER A 153 -14.91 -4.39 -5.44
N PRO A 154 -15.52 -3.28 -5.00
CA PRO A 154 -15.20 -1.97 -5.55
C PRO A 154 -13.72 -1.60 -5.42
N ILE A 155 -13.12 -1.86 -4.25
CA ILE A 155 -11.75 -1.49 -3.91
C ILE A 155 -11.10 -2.63 -3.13
N SER A 156 -9.81 -2.89 -3.38
CA SER A 156 -9.00 -3.79 -2.59
C SER A 156 -7.62 -3.19 -2.36
N LEU A 157 -7.10 -3.36 -1.15
CA LEU A 157 -5.76 -2.95 -0.75
C LEU A 157 -4.92 -4.19 -0.52
N GLN A 158 -3.70 -4.19 -1.02
CA GLN A 158 -2.71 -5.24 -0.85
C GLN A 158 -1.43 -4.68 -0.24
N SER A 159 -0.84 -5.42 0.68
CA SER A 159 0.54 -5.32 1.12
C SER A 159 1.05 -6.74 1.30
N TRP A 160 2.36 -6.97 1.41
CA TRP A 160 2.88 -8.33 1.52
C TRP A 160 2.19 -9.13 2.63
N GLY A 161 1.58 -10.25 2.26
CA GLY A 161 0.85 -11.11 3.17
C GLY A 161 -0.49 -10.57 3.69
N HIS A 162 -0.97 -9.41 3.21
CA HIS A 162 -2.17 -8.74 3.72
C HIS A 162 -3.08 -8.23 2.62
N GLN A 163 -4.39 -8.42 2.79
CA GLN A 163 -5.41 -7.87 1.90
C GLN A 163 -6.60 -7.33 2.69
N LEU A 164 -7.16 -6.23 2.22
CA LEU A 164 -8.41 -5.67 2.72
C LEU A 164 -9.30 -5.26 1.55
N LYS A 165 -10.54 -5.76 1.51
CA LYS A 165 -11.56 -5.35 0.54
C LYS A 165 -12.56 -4.41 1.19
N VAL A 166 -12.87 -3.30 0.50
CA VAL A 166 -13.78 -2.26 0.99
C VAL A 166 -14.78 -1.85 -0.09
N GLY A 167 -15.93 -1.37 0.34
CA GLY A 167 -17.03 -0.99 -0.55
C GLY A 167 -17.04 0.48 -0.98
N SER A 168 -16.24 1.34 -0.34
CA SER A 168 -16.24 2.79 -0.58
C SER A 168 -14.86 3.40 -0.46
N ALA A 169 -14.58 4.44 -1.24
CA ALA A 169 -13.36 5.23 -1.14
C ALA A 169 -13.25 6.05 0.16
N ASP A 170 -14.37 6.24 0.87
CA ASP A 170 -14.42 6.96 2.14
C ASP A 170 -14.25 6.04 3.37
N ASP A 171 -14.03 4.73 3.15
CA ASP A 171 -13.83 3.79 4.24
C ASP A 171 -12.54 4.12 5.01
N GLU A 172 -12.67 4.36 6.31
CA GLU A 172 -11.55 4.74 7.17
C GLU A 172 -10.48 3.65 7.27
N ARG A 173 -10.85 2.37 7.02
CA ARG A 173 -9.91 1.25 7.01
C ARG A 173 -8.85 1.36 5.93
N ILE A 174 -9.08 2.14 4.86
CA ILE A 174 -8.05 2.43 3.84
C ILE A 174 -6.84 3.11 4.49
N GLU A 175 -7.09 4.12 5.31
CA GLU A 175 -6.03 4.83 6.02
C GLU A 175 -5.38 3.98 7.11
N GLN A 176 -6.18 3.19 7.85
CA GLN A 176 -5.70 2.27 8.87
C GLN A 176 -4.76 1.22 8.27
N PHE A 177 -5.14 0.61 7.14
CA PHE A 177 -4.34 -0.36 6.38
C PHE A 177 -3.01 0.25 5.91
N THR A 178 -3.08 1.41 5.26
CA THR A 178 -1.91 2.10 4.74
C THR A 178 -0.93 2.48 5.85
N ARG A 179 -1.42 2.99 6.99
CA ARG A 179 -0.57 3.34 8.13
C ARG A 179 0.07 2.14 8.82
N SER A 180 -0.64 1.01 8.86
CA SER A 180 -0.17 -0.21 9.51
C SER A 180 0.88 -0.96 8.71
N LEU A 181 0.80 -0.91 7.39
CA LEU A 181 1.54 -1.84 6.52
C LEU A 181 2.56 -1.17 5.61
N ARG A 182 2.34 0.09 5.18
CA ARG A 182 3.29 0.77 4.31
C ARG A 182 4.67 0.87 4.97
N THR A 183 5.67 0.25 4.35
CA THR A 183 7.05 0.15 4.86
C THR A 183 7.16 -0.41 6.30
N ASN A 184 6.20 -1.24 6.70
CA ASN A 184 6.25 -1.90 7.99
C ASN A 184 7.31 -3.01 7.95
N ARG A 185 8.49 -2.75 8.54
CA ARG A 185 9.65 -3.65 8.55
C ARG A 185 9.40 -5.04 9.14
N PHE A 186 8.28 -5.26 9.78
CA PHE A 186 7.92 -6.54 10.39
C PHE A 186 7.04 -7.41 9.50
N THR A 187 6.48 -6.84 8.41
CA THR A 187 5.47 -7.52 7.58
C THR A 187 5.88 -7.73 6.12
N HIS A 188 7.04 -7.22 5.69
CA HIS A 188 7.55 -7.46 4.34
C HIS A 188 9.02 -7.88 4.38
N PRO A 189 9.52 -8.70 3.41
CA PRO A 189 10.85 -9.30 3.48
C PRO A 189 12.00 -8.35 3.12
N GLU A 190 11.83 -7.47 2.12
CA GLU A 190 12.91 -6.64 1.59
C GLU A 190 12.91 -5.23 2.17
N VAL A 191 13.30 -5.13 3.44
CA VAL A 191 13.31 -3.85 4.17
C VAL A 191 14.34 -2.88 3.60
N GLY A 192 13.86 -1.71 3.13
CA GLY A 192 14.71 -0.66 2.57
C GLY A 192 14.94 -0.77 1.06
N ALA A 193 14.34 -1.74 0.39
CA ALA A 193 14.38 -1.84 -1.07
C ALA A 193 13.65 -0.66 -1.74
N SER A 194 14.10 -0.25 -2.93
CA SER A 194 13.58 0.91 -3.66
C SER A 194 12.19 0.65 -4.26
N CYS A 195 11.40 1.71 -4.35
CA CYS A 195 10.14 1.77 -5.13
C CYS A 195 10.28 2.62 -6.42
N ASP A 196 11.49 3.04 -6.76
CA ASP A 196 11.72 3.86 -7.96
C ASP A 196 11.60 3.03 -9.23
N ALA A 197 11.28 3.69 -10.34
CA ALA A 197 11.25 3.05 -11.65
C ALA A 197 12.65 2.54 -12.06
N THR A 198 12.73 1.31 -12.57
CA THR A 198 13.98 0.72 -13.07
C THR A 198 14.27 1.06 -14.53
N GLY A 199 13.31 1.69 -15.21
CA GLY A 199 13.41 2.10 -16.60
C GLY A 199 13.27 0.94 -17.61
N PRO A 200 13.51 1.19 -18.92
CA PRO A 200 13.21 0.24 -19.99
C PRO A 200 13.98 -1.10 -19.93
N GLN A 201 15.06 -1.19 -19.17
CA GLN A 201 15.82 -2.45 -18.99
C GLN A 201 15.28 -3.31 -17.83
N GLY A 202 14.28 -2.81 -17.12
CA GLY A 202 13.60 -3.49 -16.03
C GLY A 202 12.09 -3.38 -16.16
N PHE A 203 11.46 -2.58 -15.30
CA PHE A 203 10.05 -2.23 -15.42
C PHE A 203 9.92 -0.82 -16.05
N ASP A 204 9.40 -0.76 -17.26
CA ASP A 204 9.11 0.49 -17.95
C ASP A 204 7.76 1.06 -17.47
N GLN A 205 7.81 2.12 -16.66
CA GLN A 205 6.62 2.76 -16.12
C GLN A 205 5.73 3.41 -17.18
N ASP A 206 6.33 3.90 -18.28
CA ASP A 206 5.60 4.58 -19.35
C ASP A 206 4.96 3.58 -20.34
N ASN A 207 5.46 2.33 -20.36
CA ASN A 207 4.93 1.25 -21.17
C ASN A 207 4.93 -0.07 -20.37
N PRO A 208 4.15 -0.15 -19.27
CA PRO A 208 4.18 -1.29 -18.37
C PRO A 208 3.64 -2.57 -19.02
N PRO A 209 4.11 -3.75 -18.59
CA PRO A 209 3.56 -5.02 -19.05
C PRO A 209 2.05 -5.08 -18.78
N PRO A 210 1.23 -5.44 -19.77
CA PRO A 210 -0.22 -5.44 -19.64
C PRO A 210 -0.70 -6.51 -18.64
N PHE A 211 -1.81 -6.21 -17.99
CA PHE A 211 -2.51 -7.14 -17.10
C PHE A 211 -2.92 -8.40 -17.84
N GLN A 212 -2.73 -9.53 -17.19
CA GLN A 212 -3.25 -10.82 -17.59
C GLN A 212 -3.95 -11.45 -16.37
N PRO A 213 -5.18 -11.97 -16.53
CA PRO A 213 -5.83 -12.70 -15.45
C PRO A 213 -4.96 -13.88 -14.99
N ALA A 214 -4.94 -14.14 -13.69
CA ALA A 214 -4.23 -15.28 -13.16
C ALA A 214 -4.73 -16.58 -13.82
N PRO A 215 -3.83 -17.46 -14.29
CA PRO A 215 -4.24 -18.73 -14.87
C PRO A 215 -4.94 -19.62 -13.83
N PRO A 216 -5.81 -20.53 -14.29
CA PRO A 216 -6.53 -21.41 -13.37
C PRO A 216 -5.58 -22.35 -12.62
N GLN A 217 -5.97 -22.71 -11.41
CA GLN A 217 -5.31 -23.72 -10.60
C GLN A 217 -5.83 -25.14 -10.92
N PRO A 218 -4.99 -26.21 -10.86
CA PRO A 218 -3.55 -26.19 -10.67
C PRO A 218 -2.81 -25.72 -11.92
N ALA A 219 -1.60 -25.18 -11.74
CA ALA A 219 -0.73 -24.82 -12.86
C ALA A 219 -0.42 -26.04 -13.73
N VAL A 220 -0.83 -26.00 -14.99
CA VAL A 220 -0.76 -27.17 -15.90
C VAL A 220 0.51 -27.19 -16.75
N ASP A 221 1.19 -26.06 -16.91
CA ASP A 221 2.43 -25.95 -17.67
C ASP A 221 3.46 -25.15 -16.87
N ARG A 222 4.43 -25.84 -16.26
CA ARG A 222 5.47 -25.24 -15.42
C ARG A 222 6.51 -24.42 -16.19
N GLN A 223 6.50 -24.43 -17.51
CA GLN A 223 7.37 -23.58 -18.32
C GLN A 223 6.82 -22.15 -18.43
N THR A 224 5.51 -22.02 -18.50
CA THR A 224 4.82 -20.74 -18.68
C THR A 224 3.98 -20.32 -17.48
N VAL A 225 3.56 -21.26 -16.64
CA VAL A 225 2.72 -21.03 -15.46
C VAL A 225 3.30 -21.71 -14.24
N LEU A 226 3.64 -20.94 -13.22
CA LEU A 226 4.16 -21.43 -11.95
C LEU A 226 3.12 -21.34 -10.84
N PRO A 227 3.12 -22.31 -9.89
CA PRO A 227 2.37 -22.16 -8.64
C PRO A 227 2.87 -20.96 -7.85
N GLU A 228 1.99 -20.36 -7.05
CA GLU A 228 2.29 -19.21 -6.18
C GLU A 228 3.45 -19.45 -5.20
N SER A 229 3.71 -20.71 -4.84
CA SER A 229 4.79 -21.10 -3.94
C SER A 229 6.11 -21.44 -4.63
N GLU A 230 6.18 -21.40 -5.95
CA GLU A 230 7.35 -21.80 -6.73
C GLU A 230 7.93 -20.59 -7.48
N GLY A 231 9.17 -20.25 -7.16
CA GLY A 231 9.99 -19.26 -7.89
C GLY A 231 11.45 -19.61 -7.70
N THR A 232 12.33 -19.05 -8.50
CA THR A 232 13.77 -19.17 -8.31
C THR A 232 14.24 -18.10 -7.34
N ASN A 233 14.71 -18.50 -6.16
CA ASN A 233 15.39 -17.57 -5.26
C ASN A 233 16.85 -17.44 -5.72
N PRO A 234 17.32 -16.23 -6.12
CA PRO A 234 18.72 -16.02 -6.53
C PRO A 234 19.72 -16.44 -5.45
N ALA A 235 19.36 -16.34 -4.17
CA ALA A 235 20.20 -16.74 -3.05
C ALA A 235 20.34 -18.27 -2.90
N SER A 236 19.49 -19.04 -3.55
CA SER A 236 19.51 -20.51 -3.52
C SER A 236 20.18 -21.14 -4.74
N GLN A 237 20.65 -20.34 -5.72
CA GLN A 237 21.43 -20.87 -6.82
C GLN A 237 22.84 -21.23 -6.30
N PRO A 238 23.31 -22.50 -6.44
CA PRO A 238 24.68 -22.82 -6.13
C PRO A 238 25.60 -21.96 -7.00
N ASP A 239 26.62 -21.34 -6.35
CA ASP A 239 27.64 -20.54 -7.01
C ASP A 239 28.26 -21.33 -8.19
N GLN A 240 27.86 -20.99 -9.43
CA GLN A 240 28.38 -21.60 -10.65
C GLN A 240 29.77 -21.06 -11.01
N ARG A 241 30.46 -20.37 -10.10
CA ARG A 241 31.86 -20.06 -10.26
C ARG A 241 32.64 -21.35 -10.09
N GLY A 242 32.95 -22.01 -11.19
CA GLY A 242 33.81 -23.15 -11.26
C GLY A 242 35.21 -22.81 -10.65
N PRO A 243 35.94 -23.82 -10.15
CA PRO A 243 37.27 -23.61 -9.61
C PRO A 243 38.18 -22.98 -10.67
N GLY A 244 38.76 -21.82 -10.32
CA GLY A 244 39.48 -20.95 -11.23
C GLY A 244 40.56 -21.67 -12.04
N GLN A 245 40.66 -21.20 -13.28
CA GLN A 245 41.86 -21.30 -14.09
C GLN A 245 42.79 -20.14 -13.74
#